data_18c32955f4e9a4acad9dd8a93871d9a0
#
_entry.id   18c32955f4e9a4acad9dd8a93871d9a0
#
_cell.length_a   1.000
_cell.length_b   1.000
_cell.length_c   1.000
_cell.angle_alpha   90.00
_cell.angle_beta   90.00
_cell.angle_gamma   90.00
#
_symmetry.space_group_name_H-M   'P 1'
#
loop_
_entity.id
_entity.type
_entity.pdbx_description
1 polymer ?
#
loop_
_entity_poly.entity_id
_entity_poly.type
_entity_poly.pdbx_seq_one_letter_code
_entity_poly.pdbx_strand_id
1 'polypeptide(L)'
;MGDLADRVEELLGRRPLRLSPLAGGCIAEVQRAELADGTRVVVKCSRGAGPDLSLEAWMLRKLRRLGRLPVPEVLAATADILVLEFIDHDDRPPGRRPQRHAAELLASLHAVTAPRFGLERDTLVGPLPQPNEETARWLPFFRDRRLRYMARLARRSGRLPASAFARLERLAERLEKWLEEPARPALLHGDVWSGNILFRGERVAAFLDPAIYFGHPEIELAFTTLFGPFDRVFYDRYAEIAGIAPGFFELRKDIYNLYPLLVHLHLFGSGYLRPITALLDRLGL
;
A
#
# COMPACT_ATOMS: atom_id res chain seq x y z
N MET A 1 31.98 1.40 -5.83
CA MET A 1 30.61 1.96 -5.86
C MET A 1 30.78 3.46 -5.96
N GLY A 2 30.37 4.07 -7.09
CA GLY A 2 30.40 5.52 -7.27
C GLY A 2 29.55 6.24 -6.22
N ASP A 3 29.88 7.50 -5.93
CA ASP A 3 29.09 8.35 -5.05
C ASP A 3 27.63 8.41 -5.59
N LEU A 4 26.64 8.49 -4.68
CA LEU A 4 25.23 8.61 -5.07
C LEU A 4 24.99 9.80 -6.01
N ALA A 5 25.73 10.89 -5.82
CA ALA A 5 25.67 12.06 -6.68
C ALA A 5 26.09 11.74 -8.14
N ASP A 6 27.15 10.93 -8.31
CA ASP A 6 27.61 10.50 -9.64
C ASP A 6 26.55 9.67 -10.36
N ARG A 7 25.89 8.77 -9.62
CA ARG A 7 24.84 7.91 -10.17
C ARG A 7 23.58 8.69 -10.55
N VAL A 8 23.19 9.69 -9.76
CA VAL A 8 22.08 10.59 -10.09
C VAL A 8 22.41 11.42 -11.32
N GLU A 9 23.66 11.89 -11.44
CA GLU A 9 24.13 12.62 -12.63
C GLU A 9 24.07 11.74 -13.89
N GLU A 10 24.51 10.48 -13.80
CA GLU A 10 24.46 9.52 -14.91
C GLU A 10 23.01 9.30 -15.38
N LEU A 11 22.06 9.18 -14.44
CA LEU A 11 20.65 8.89 -14.75
C LEU A 11 19.87 10.12 -15.27
N LEU A 12 20.17 11.32 -14.76
CA LEU A 12 19.42 12.54 -15.08
C LEU A 12 20.15 13.49 -16.03
N GLY A 13 21.45 13.26 -16.29
CA GLY A 13 22.33 14.22 -16.99
C GLY A 13 22.60 15.49 -16.18
N ARG A 14 22.32 15.49 -14.88
CA ARG A 14 22.43 16.64 -13.98
C ARG A 14 22.93 16.20 -12.61
N ARG A 15 24.06 16.81 -12.15
CA ARG A 15 24.65 16.53 -10.84
C ARG A 15 23.85 17.22 -9.73
N PRO A 16 23.50 16.53 -8.64
CA PRO A 16 22.93 17.18 -7.47
C PRO A 16 23.98 18.03 -6.74
N LEU A 17 23.60 19.26 -6.39
CA LEU A 17 24.42 20.15 -5.57
C LEU A 17 24.42 19.74 -4.10
N ARG A 18 23.30 19.15 -3.65
CA ARG A 18 23.09 18.76 -2.26
C ARG A 18 22.23 17.49 -2.19
N LEU A 19 22.63 16.58 -1.31
CA LEU A 19 21.87 15.42 -0.88
C LEU A 19 21.56 15.56 0.62
N SER A 20 20.31 15.31 1.01
CA SER A 20 19.89 15.36 2.41
C SER A 20 18.92 14.23 2.72
N PRO A 21 19.11 13.49 3.84
CA PRO A 21 18.19 12.42 4.22
C PRO A 21 16.75 12.93 4.35
N LEU A 22 15.79 12.11 3.91
CA LEU A 22 14.37 12.28 4.18
C LEU A 22 13.94 11.23 5.20
N ALA A 23 13.18 11.68 6.21
CA ALA A 23 12.54 10.77 7.16
C ALA A 23 11.44 9.97 6.44
N GLY A 24 11.28 8.67 6.77
CA GLY A 24 10.13 7.87 6.33
C GLY A 24 10.44 6.62 5.53
N GLY A 25 11.66 6.35 5.10
CA GLY A 25 12.02 5.11 4.40
C GLY A 25 12.27 3.96 5.39
N CYS A 26 11.30 3.03 5.54
CA CYS A 26 11.53 1.80 6.35
C CYS A 26 12.38 0.74 5.63
N ILE A 27 12.62 0.86 4.32
CA ILE A 27 13.08 -0.23 3.45
C ILE A 27 14.24 0.19 2.55
N ALA A 28 14.20 1.38 1.99
CA ALA A 28 15.24 1.99 1.17
C ALA A 28 15.77 3.24 1.86
N GLU A 29 17.00 3.60 1.57
CA GLU A 29 17.53 4.90 1.94
C GLU A 29 16.90 5.96 1.05
N VAL A 30 16.23 6.94 1.64
CA VAL A 30 15.53 8.00 0.91
C VAL A 30 16.24 9.33 1.15
N GLN A 31 16.59 10.02 0.06
CA GLN A 31 17.25 11.32 0.11
C GLN A 31 16.53 12.33 -0.79
N ARG A 32 16.51 13.58 -0.36
CA ARG A 32 16.20 14.71 -1.23
C ARG A 32 17.48 15.19 -1.91
N ALA A 33 17.43 15.26 -3.23
CA ALA A 33 18.49 15.86 -4.03
C ALA A 33 18.02 17.22 -4.56
N GLU A 34 18.91 18.21 -4.50
CA GLU A 34 18.71 19.54 -5.07
C GLU A 34 19.66 19.70 -6.26
N LEU A 35 19.10 19.91 -7.45
CA LEU A 35 19.84 20.05 -8.69
C LEU A 35 20.29 21.50 -8.92
N ALA A 36 21.22 21.72 -9.83
CA ALA A 36 21.82 23.02 -10.11
C ALA A 36 20.81 24.09 -10.57
N ASP A 37 19.72 23.69 -11.17
CA ASP A 37 18.61 24.57 -11.61
C ASP A 37 17.57 24.85 -10.51
N GLY A 38 17.83 24.42 -9.27
CA GLY A 38 16.91 24.55 -8.15
C GLY A 38 15.81 23.47 -8.11
N THR A 39 15.76 22.56 -9.08
CA THR A 39 14.82 21.43 -9.07
C THR A 39 15.13 20.51 -7.91
N ARG A 40 14.08 20.07 -7.18
CA ARG A 40 14.20 19.08 -6.11
C ARG A 40 13.66 17.74 -6.61
N VAL A 41 14.37 16.66 -6.29
CA VAL A 41 13.97 15.29 -6.58
C VAL A 41 14.14 14.41 -5.35
N VAL A 42 13.41 13.30 -5.30
CA VAL A 42 13.58 12.26 -4.29
C VAL A 42 14.38 11.11 -4.90
N VAL A 43 15.41 10.67 -4.20
CA VAL A 43 16.25 9.54 -4.61
C VAL A 43 16.07 8.44 -3.58
N LYS A 44 15.53 7.30 -4.00
CA LYS A 44 15.49 6.07 -3.22
C LYS A 44 16.62 5.15 -3.67
N CYS A 45 17.32 4.56 -2.70
CA CYS A 45 18.40 3.61 -2.95
C CYS A 45 18.15 2.31 -2.22
N SER A 46 18.22 1.21 -2.95
CA SER A 46 18.21 -0.14 -2.40
C SER A 46 19.64 -0.63 -2.23
N ARG A 47 19.98 -1.29 -1.11
CA ARG A 47 21.31 -1.82 -0.84
C ARG A 47 21.28 -3.34 -0.71
N GLY A 48 22.25 -4.01 -1.31
CA GLY A 48 22.41 -5.46 -1.19
C GLY A 48 21.20 -6.24 -1.70
N ALA A 49 20.60 -7.06 -0.85
CA ALA A 49 19.39 -7.85 -1.16
C ALA A 49 18.08 -7.07 -0.96
N GLY A 50 18.12 -5.74 -1.03
CA GLY A 50 16.92 -4.90 -0.92
C GLY A 50 15.96 -5.05 -2.10
N PRO A 51 14.79 -4.39 -2.05
CA PRO A 51 13.74 -4.51 -3.06
C PRO A 51 14.21 -3.97 -4.42
N ASP A 52 13.66 -4.54 -5.49
CA ASP A 52 13.83 -4.04 -6.86
C ASP A 52 13.01 -2.75 -7.06
N LEU A 53 13.69 -1.61 -7.09
CA LEU A 53 13.06 -0.29 -7.23
C LEU A 53 12.49 -0.05 -8.63
N SER A 54 12.91 -0.81 -9.64
CA SER A 54 12.30 -0.74 -10.98
C SER A 54 10.85 -1.23 -10.95
N LEU A 55 10.51 -2.13 -10.01
CA LEU A 55 9.15 -2.60 -9.80
C LEU A 55 8.25 -1.50 -9.19
N GLU A 56 8.78 -0.73 -8.22
CA GLU A 56 8.06 0.43 -7.67
C GLU A 56 7.82 1.48 -8.77
N ALA A 57 8.84 1.76 -9.58
CA ALA A 57 8.70 2.65 -10.73
C ALA A 57 7.60 2.20 -11.69
N TRP A 58 7.53 0.90 -11.98
CA TRP A 58 6.50 0.32 -12.83
C TRP A 58 5.10 0.48 -12.20
N MET A 59 4.95 0.24 -10.88
CA MET A 59 3.69 0.41 -10.16
C MET A 59 3.21 1.87 -10.21
N LEU A 60 4.09 2.84 -9.95
CA LEU A 60 3.77 4.27 -10.03
C LEU A 60 3.30 4.68 -11.44
N ARG A 61 4.04 4.26 -12.48
CA ARG A 61 3.65 4.53 -13.87
C ARG A 61 2.30 3.91 -14.23
N LYS A 62 2.03 2.69 -13.73
CA LYS A 62 0.75 2.01 -13.97
C LYS A 62 -0.41 2.73 -13.26
N LEU A 63 -0.25 3.14 -12.01
CA LEU A 63 -1.24 3.96 -11.28
C LEU A 63 -1.54 5.27 -11.99
N ARG A 64 -0.49 5.99 -12.41
CA ARG A 64 -0.66 7.28 -13.12
C ARG A 64 -1.44 7.09 -14.43
N ARG A 65 -1.14 6.03 -15.18
CA ARG A 65 -1.77 5.74 -16.46
C ARG A 65 -3.23 5.27 -16.34
N LEU A 66 -3.50 4.32 -15.44
CA LEU A 66 -4.81 3.67 -15.33
C LEU A 66 -5.72 4.37 -14.33
N GLY A 67 -5.18 4.67 -13.15
CA GLY A 67 -5.95 5.18 -12.00
C GLY A 67 -6.12 6.68 -11.99
N ARG A 68 -5.35 7.42 -12.78
CA ARG A 68 -5.27 8.90 -12.75
C ARG A 68 -5.06 9.45 -11.34
N LEU A 69 -4.47 8.61 -10.48
CA LEU A 69 -4.15 8.99 -9.11
C LEU A 69 -2.94 9.94 -9.13
N PRO A 70 -2.92 11.02 -8.34
CA PRO A 70 -1.74 11.84 -8.19
C PRO A 70 -0.65 11.01 -7.49
N VAL A 71 0.39 10.68 -8.23
CA VAL A 71 1.59 9.98 -7.76
C VAL A 71 2.82 10.72 -8.28
N PRO A 72 3.99 10.67 -7.60
CA PRO A 72 5.21 11.30 -8.09
C PRO A 72 5.55 10.81 -9.51
N GLU A 73 6.08 11.71 -10.34
CA GLU A 73 6.64 11.33 -11.61
C GLU A 73 7.92 10.52 -11.42
N VAL A 74 8.05 9.43 -12.18
CA VAL A 74 9.26 8.62 -12.21
C VAL A 74 10.22 9.21 -13.24
N LEU A 75 11.26 9.90 -12.77
CA LEU A 75 12.26 10.57 -13.61
C LEU A 75 13.28 9.57 -14.14
N ALA A 76 13.77 8.66 -13.28
CA ALA A 76 14.66 7.58 -13.66
C ALA A 76 14.49 6.38 -12.73
N ALA A 77 14.80 5.18 -13.20
CA ALA A 77 14.74 3.96 -12.39
C ALA A 77 15.68 2.87 -12.89
N THR A 78 16.39 2.25 -11.96
CA THR A 78 17.11 0.98 -12.10
C THR A 78 16.63 0.01 -11.02
N ALA A 79 17.20 -1.18 -10.94
CA ALA A 79 16.84 -2.13 -9.87
C ALA A 79 17.18 -1.60 -8.46
N ASP A 80 18.17 -0.72 -8.34
CA ASP A 80 18.70 -0.28 -7.04
C ASP A 80 18.65 1.25 -6.81
N ILE A 81 18.20 2.04 -7.81
CA ILE A 81 17.93 3.48 -7.68
C ILE A 81 16.60 3.82 -8.35
N LEU A 82 15.82 4.65 -7.64
CA LEU A 82 14.61 5.26 -8.16
C LEU A 82 14.66 6.77 -7.89
N VAL A 83 14.54 7.56 -8.96
CA VAL A 83 14.47 9.01 -8.87
C VAL A 83 13.06 9.48 -9.20
N LEU A 84 12.48 10.20 -8.26
CA LEU A 84 11.09 10.68 -8.31
C LEU A 84 11.04 12.21 -8.24
N GLU A 85 9.99 12.78 -8.79
CA GLU A 85 9.56 14.13 -8.51
C GLU A 85 9.46 14.37 -7.00
N PHE A 86 9.98 15.50 -6.50
CA PHE A 86 9.75 15.92 -5.13
C PHE A 86 8.39 16.61 -5.01
N ILE A 87 7.53 16.11 -4.12
CA ILE A 87 6.20 16.66 -3.90
C ILE A 87 6.19 17.55 -2.66
N ASP A 88 5.90 18.84 -2.85
CA ASP A 88 5.67 19.76 -1.74
C ASP A 88 4.41 19.39 -0.98
N HIS A 89 4.49 19.33 0.33
CA HIS A 89 3.38 18.93 1.20
C HIS A 89 3.41 19.68 2.54
N ASP A 90 2.29 19.61 3.25
CA ASP A 90 2.14 20.15 4.60
C ASP A 90 2.43 19.04 5.64
N ASP A 91 3.12 19.38 6.73
CA ASP A 91 3.43 18.44 7.83
C ASP A 91 2.29 18.33 8.87
N ARG A 92 1.08 18.68 8.49
CA ARG A 92 -0.08 18.65 9.39
C ARG A 92 -1.13 17.62 8.98
N PRO A 93 -1.91 17.07 9.93
CA PRO A 93 -3.03 16.20 9.61
C PRO A 93 -4.04 16.86 8.63
N PRO A 94 -4.67 16.09 7.74
CA PRO A 94 -5.60 16.61 6.77
C PRO A 94 -6.90 17.11 7.43
N GLY A 95 -7.35 18.31 7.05
CA GLY A 95 -8.67 18.81 7.39
C GLY A 95 -9.79 18.12 6.60
N ARG A 96 -11.02 18.63 6.72
CA ARG A 96 -12.20 18.02 6.07
C ARG A 96 -12.11 17.98 4.54
N ARG A 97 -11.62 19.05 3.89
CA ARG A 97 -11.55 19.12 2.42
C ARG A 97 -10.53 18.15 1.83
N PRO A 98 -9.25 18.07 2.32
CA PRO A 98 -8.31 17.05 1.86
C PRO A 98 -8.81 15.61 2.05
N GLN A 99 -9.54 15.31 3.14
CA GLN A 99 -10.14 13.99 3.34
C GLN A 99 -11.23 13.67 2.31
N ARG A 100 -12.11 14.62 2.00
CA ARG A 100 -13.10 14.46 0.92
C ARG A 100 -12.44 14.25 -0.44
N HIS A 101 -11.39 15.02 -0.75
CA HIS A 101 -10.62 14.85 -1.98
C HIS A 101 -9.93 13.48 -2.06
N ALA A 102 -9.38 12.97 -0.94
CA ALA A 102 -8.81 11.61 -0.89
C ALA A 102 -9.88 10.54 -1.19
N ALA A 103 -11.09 10.68 -0.62
CA ALA A 103 -12.21 9.78 -0.88
C ALA A 103 -12.63 9.79 -2.36
N GLU A 104 -12.68 10.97 -2.99
CA GLU A 104 -13.00 11.12 -4.41
C GLU A 104 -11.96 10.45 -5.31
N LEU A 105 -10.68 10.62 -4.99
CA LEU A 105 -9.58 10.00 -5.71
C LEU A 105 -9.59 8.46 -5.59
N LEU A 106 -9.80 7.93 -4.38
CA LEU A 106 -9.86 6.48 -4.17
C LEU A 106 -11.12 5.87 -4.78
N ALA A 107 -12.27 6.53 -4.71
CA ALA A 107 -13.47 6.08 -5.41
C ALA A 107 -13.28 6.04 -6.94
N SER A 108 -12.59 7.04 -7.50
CA SER A 108 -12.23 7.06 -8.91
C SER A 108 -11.24 5.97 -9.29
N LEU A 109 -10.25 5.69 -8.43
CA LEU A 109 -9.31 4.57 -8.61
C LEU A 109 -10.05 3.24 -8.62
N HIS A 110 -10.93 3.02 -7.66
CA HIS A 110 -11.70 1.78 -7.52
C HIS A 110 -12.75 1.59 -8.64
N ALA A 111 -13.07 2.62 -9.40
CA ALA A 111 -13.90 2.51 -10.60
C ALA A 111 -13.14 1.92 -11.80
N VAL A 112 -11.80 1.87 -11.75
CA VAL A 112 -10.97 1.19 -12.75
C VAL A 112 -11.04 -0.32 -12.51
N THR A 113 -11.57 -1.07 -13.48
CA THR A 113 -11.84 -2.51 -13.33
C THR A 113 -11.00 -3.38 -14.26
N ALA A 114 -10.94 -4.67 -13.95
CA ALA A 114 -10.30 -5.71 -14.75
C ALA A 114 -11.20 -6.95 -14.81
N PRO A 115 -10.96 -7.90 -15.73
CA PRO A 115 -11.74 -9.15 -15.79
C PRO A 115 -11.41 -10.13 -14.66
N ARG A 116 -10.26 -10.01 -14.00
CA ARG A 116 -9.76 -10.94 -12.98
C ARG A 116 -9.16 -10.19 -11.80
N PHE A 117 -9.16 -10.84 -10.61
CA PHE A 117 -8.44 -10.38 -9.42
C PHE A 117 -6.97 -10.75 -9.54
N GLY A 118 -6.09 -9.90 -9.01
CA GLY A 118 -4.64 -10.08 -9.13
C GLY A 118 -4.01 -9.08 -10.08
N LEU A 119 -2.92 -9.46 -10.70
CA LEU A 119 -2.18 -8.60 -11.63
C LEU A 119 -1.29 -9.47 -12.52
N GLU A 120 -0.92 -8.98 -13.70
CA GLU A 120 -0.04 -9.67 -14.67
C GLU A 120 1.34 -10.02 -14.14
N ARG A 121 1.72 -9.50 -12.98
CA ARG A 121 2.97 -9.82 -12.27
C ARG A 121 2.83 -9.65 -10.76
N ASP A 122 3.69 -10.33 -10.03
CA ASP A 122 3.85 -10.11 -8.60
C ASP A 122 4.38 -8.69 -8.34
N THR A 123 3.97 -8.12 -7.21
CA THR A 123 4.40 -6.80 -6.74
C THR A 123 5.07 -6.91 -5.37
N LEU A 124 5.25 -5.78 -4.70
CA LEU A 124 5.77 -5.73 -3.33
C LEU A 124 4.74 -5.07 -2.41
N VAL A 125 4.74 -5.48 -1.15
CA VAL A 125 4.16 -4.76 -0.02
C VAL A 125 5.28 -4.51 0.99
N GLY A 126 5.72 -3.27 1.04
CA GLY A 126 7.00 -2.99 1.67
C GLY A 126 8.13 -3.79 0.98
N PRO A 127 9.02 -4.48 1.74
CA PRO A 127 10.09 -5.30 1.16
C PRO A 127 9.63 -6.71 0.77
N LEU A 128 8.37 -7.07 1.04
CA LEU A 128 7.90 -8.45 0.91
C LEU A 128 7.27 -8.69 -0.46
N PRO A 129 7.54 -9.83 -1.09
CA PRO A 129 6.82 -10.24 -2.30
C PRO A 129 5.31 -10.30 -2.05
N GLN A 130 4.54 -9.74 -2.97
CA GLN A 130 3.09 -9.77 -2.98
C GLN A 130 2.61 -10.57 -4.20
N PRO A 131 2.27 -11.88 -4.03
CA PRO A 131 1.81 -12.72 -5.12
C PRO A 131 0.49 -12.21 -5.71
N ASN A 132 0.44 -12.13 -7.03
CA ASN A 132 -0.70 -11.57 -7.75
C ASN A 132 -1.23 -12.49 -8.86
N GLU A 133 -0.88 -13.78 -8.85
CA GLU A 133 -1.44 -14.74 -9.81
C GLU A 133 -2.95 -14.59 -9.90
N GLU A 134 -3.44 -14.37 -11.11
CA GLU A 134 -4.82 -13.97 -11.37
C GLU A 134 -5.83 -15.08 -11.07
N THR A 135 -6.96 -14.69 -10.47
CA THR A 135 -8.09 -15.58 -10.20
C THR A 135 -9.41 -14.99 -10.69
N ALA A 136 -10.40 -15.83 -10.96
CA ALA A 136 -11.74 -15.39 -11.34
C ALA A 136 -12.57 -14.89 -10.15
N ARG A 137 -12.20 -15.27 -8.91
CA ARG A 137 -12.96 -14.99 -7.70
C ARG A 137 -12.09 -14.33 -6.64
N TRP A 138 -12.69 -13.40 -5.89
CA TRP A 138 -12.02 -12.65 -4.84
C TRP A 138 -11.67 -13.49 -3.61
N LEU A 139 -12.62 -14.26 -3.09
CA LEU A 139 -12.39 -15.00 -1.84
C LEU A 139 -11.22 -16.00 -1.95
N PRO A 140 -11.07 -16.81 -3.02
CA PRO A 140 -9.87 -17.61 -3.23
C PRO A 140 -8.59 -16.77 -3.35
N PHE A 141 -8.63 -15.61 -4.05
CA PHE A 141 -7.49 -14.73 -4.15
C PHE A 141 -7.06 -14.20 -2.78
N PHE A 142 -7.99 -13.60 -2.02
CA PHE A 142 -7.72 -13.05 -0.69
C PHE A 142 -7.22 -14.13 0.27
N ARG A 143 -7.88 -15.31 0.26
CA ARG A 143 -7.49 -16.45 1.08
C ARG A 143 -6.05 -16.87 0.85
N ASP A 144 -5.69 -17.14 -0.40
CA ASP A 144 -4.46 -17.85 -0.71
C ASP A 144 -3.29 -16.89 -1.01
N ARG A 145 -3.53 -15.74 -1.68
CA ARG A 145 -2.50 -14.77 -2.08
C ARG A 145 -2.28 -13.66 -1.05
N ARG A 146 -3.16 -13.49 -0.08
CA ARG A 146 -3.04 -12.48 0.98
C ARG A 146 -2.94 -13.14 2.34
N LEU A 147 -4.03 -13.69 2.84
CA LEU A 147 -4.14 -14.17 4.21
C LEU A 147 -3.20 -15.33 4.50
N ARG A 148 -3.32 -16.45 3.79
CA ARG A 148 -2.48 -17.63 3.98
C ARG A 148 -1.02 -17.39 3.66
N TYR A 149 -0.74 -16.64 2.60
CA TYR A 149 0.63 -16.31 2.23
C TYR A 149 1.36 -15.60 3.37
N MET A 150 0.78 -14.52 3.89
CA MET A 150 1.39 -13.74 4.98
C MET A 150 1.40 -14.50 6.32
N ALA A 151 0.35 -15.27 6.63
CA ALA A 151 0.33 -16.11 7.81
C ALA A 151 1.50 -17.14 7.80
N ARG A 152 1.78 -17.76 6.64
CA ARG A 152 2.92 -18.69 6.48
C ARG A 152 4.26 -17.97 6.64
N LEU A 153 4.41 -16.75 6.10
CA LEU A 153 5.64 -15.97 6.30
C LEU A 153 5.84 -15.62 7.78
N ALA A 154 4.82 -15.10 8.45
CA ALA A 154 4.88 -14.78 9.87
C ALA A 154 5.11 -16.03 10.75
N ARG A 155 4.56 -17.19 10.35
CA ARG A 155 4.80 -18.48 11.04
C ARG A 155 6.24 -18.95 10.86
N ARG A 156 6.78 -18.90 9.64
CA ARG A 156 8.17 -19.31 9.35
C ARG A 156 9.20 -18.45 10.06
N SER A 157 8.94 -17.15 10.22
CA SER A 157 9.81 -16.26 11.00
C SER A 157 9.65 -16.38 12.51
N GLY A 158 8.83 -17.34 13.01
CA GLY A 158 8.59 -17.55 14.44
C GLY A 158 7.71 -16.48 15.11
N ARG A 159 7.20 -15.50 14.39
CA ARG A 159 6.42 -14.36 14.94
C ARG A 159 4.94 -14.69 15.14
N LEU A 160 4.39 -15.65 14.39
CA LEU A 160 3.01 -16.12 14.54
C LEU A 160 2.99 -17.48 15.27
N PRO A 161 2.40 -17.60 16.48
CA PRO A 161 2.28 -18.87 17.21
C PRO A 161 1.50 -19.91 16.43
N ALA A 162 1.80 -21.20 16.63
CA ALA A 162 1.14 -22.31 15.93
C ALA A 162 -0.38 -22.35 16.18
N SER A 163 -0.82 -22.03 17.41
CA SER A 163 -2.25 -21.94 17.74
C SER A 163 -2.98 -20.85 16.96
N ALA A 164 -2.40 -19.64 16.86
CA ALA A 164 -2.97 -18.56 16.08
C ALA A 164 -2.96 -18.86 14.57
N PHE A 165 -1.91 -19.50 14.07
CA PHE A 165 -1.84 -19.96 12.68
C PHE A 165 -2.97 -20.96 12.36
N ALA A 166 -3.19 -21.97 13.20
CA ALA A 166 -4.26 -22.94 13.00
C ALA A 166 -5.67 -22.30 13.03
N ARG A 167 -5.85 -21.26 13.85
CA ARG A 167 -7.11 -20.48 13.90
C ARG A 167 -7.30 -19.67 12.61
N LEU A 168 -6.25 -19.04 12.09
CA LEU A 168 -6.29 -18.33 10.81
C LEU A 168 -6.60 -19.27 9.63
N GLU A 169 -6.09 -20.50 9.64
CA GLU A 169 -6.44 -21.49 8.62
C GLU A 169 -7.94 -21.85 8.69
N ARG A 170 -8.52 -22.05 9.90
CA ARG A 170 -9.96 -22.28 10.05
C ARG A 170 -10.81 -21.10 9.58
N LEU A 171 -10.35 -19.85 9.80
CA LEU A 171 -10.99 -18.66 9.26
C LEU A 171 -10.91 -18.65 7.73
N ALA A 172 -9.74 -18.92 7.18
CA ALA A 172 -9.48 -18.92 5.75
C ALA A 172 -10.37 -19.94 5.00
N GLU A 173 -10.68 -21.09 5.61
CA GLU A 173 -11.58 -22.11 5.06
C GLU A 173 -13.06 -21.72 5.04
N ARG A 174 -13.43 -20.63 5.73
CA ARG A 174 -14.82 -20.23 5.95
C ARG A 174 -15.07 -18.75 5.65
N LEU A 175 -14.23 -18.13 4.82
CA LEU A 175 -14.31 -16.67 4.54
C LEU A 175 -15.70 -16.24 4.04
N GLU A 176 -16.38 -17.11 3.28
CA GLU A 176 -17.73 -16.88 2.75
C GLU A 176 -18.80 -16.69 3.82
N LYS A 177 -18.53 -17.01 5.09
CA LYS A 177 -19.44 -16.71 6.21
C LYS A 177 -19.48 -15.23 6.54
N TRP A 178 -18.46 -14.47 6.18
CA TRP A 178 -18.29 -13.09 6.61
C TRP A 178 -17.97 -12.12 5.47
N LEU A 179 -17.41 -12.63 4.36
CA LEU A 179 -17.04 -11.83 3.21
C LEU A 179 -17.81 -12.25 1.97
N GLU A 180 -18.06 -11.29 1.11
CA GLU A 180 -18.76 -11.47 -0.15
C GLU A 180 -17.82 -11.25 -1.34
N GLU A 181 -18.20 -11.80 -2.49
CA GLU A 181 -17.52 -11.49 -3.75
C GLU A 181 -17.95 -10.11 -4.22
N PRO A 182 -17.04 -9.22 -4.57
CA PRO A 182 -17.41 -7.93 -5.16
C PRO A 182 -17.92 -8.14 -6.59
N ALA A 183 -18.72 -7.21 -7.07
CA ALA A 183 -19.26 -7.28 -8.43
C ALA A 183 -18.17 -7.30 -9.52
N ARG A 184 -17.05 -6.63 -9.27
CA ARG A 184 -15.91 -6.53 -10.20
C ARG A 184 -14.61 -6.33 -9.43
N PRO A 185 -13.46 -6.80 -9.99
CA PRO A 185 -12.14 -6.41 -9.49
C PRO A 185 -11.94 -4.90 -9.66
N ALA A 186 -11.46 -4.23 -8.63
CA ALA A 186 -11.12 -2.81 -8.64
C ALA A 186 -9.61 -2.61 -8.53
N LEU A 187 -9.06 -1.63 -9.26
CA LEU A 187 -7.65 -1.25 -9.10
C LEU A 187 -7.45 -0.63 -7.72
N LEU A 188 -6.49 -1.16 -6.96
CA LEU A 188 -6.13 -0.68 -5.63
C LEU A 188 -4.74 -0.04 -5.67
N HIS A 189 -4.52 0.95 -4.81
CA HIS A 189 -3.18 1.42 -4.47
C HIS A 189 -2.44 0.36 -3.64
N GLY A 190 -3.16 -0.30 -2.74
CA GLY A 190 -2.69 -1.46 -1.96
C GLY A 190 -1.95 -1.13 -0.67
N ASP A 191 -1.55 0.14 -0.44
CA ASP A 191 -0.83 0.56 0.78
C ASP A 191 -1.20 1.98 1.20
N VAL A 192 -2.51 2.26 1.37
CA VAL A 192 -3.04 3.59 1.73
C VAL A 192 -3.04 3.79 3.24
N TRP A 193 -2.06 4.53 3.76
CA TRP A 193 -1.96 4.92 5.16
C TRP A 193 -1.32 6.31 5.31
N SER A 194 -1.24 6.86 6.53
CA SER A 194 -0.79 8.23 6.77
C SER A 194 0.61 8.55 6.26
N GLY A 195 1.51 7.56 6.20
CA GLY A 195 2.86 7.73 5.68
C GLY A 195 2.96 7.74 4.15
N ASN A 196 1.92 7.25 3.45
CA ASN A 196 1.91 7.13 2.00
C ASN A 196 0.96 8.12 1.31
N ILE A 197 0.47 9.13 2.04
CA ILE A 197 -0.38 10.18 1.46
C ILE A 197 0.17 11.54 1.85
N LEU A 198 0.49 12.34 0.85
CA LEU A 198 0.91 13.72 1.04
C LEU A 198 -0.26 14.68 0.79
N PHE A 199 -0.41 15.65 1.68
CA PHE A 199 -1.44 16.68 1.56
C PHE A 199 -0.79 18.06 1.38
N ARG A 200 -1.43 18.92 0.59
CA ARG A 200 -1.04 20.31 0.44
C ARG A 200 -2.29 21.21 0.38
N GLY A 201 -2.42 22.12 1.35
CA GLY A 201 -3.61 22.96 1.47
C GLY A 201 -4.86 22.11 1.64
N GLU A 202 -5.77 22.21 0.69
CA GLU A 202 -7.09 21.56 0.73
C GLU A 202 -7.16 20.26 -0.11
N ARG A 203 -6.02 19.73 -0.58
CA ARG A 203 -5.99 18.60 -1.52
C ARG A 203 -4.96 17.55 -1.13
N VAL A 204 -5.16 16.34 -1.64
CA VAL A 204 -4.09 15.36 -1.74
C VAL A 204 -3.09 15.86 -2.78
N ALA A 205 -1.82 15.89 -2.41
CA ALA A 205 -0.73 16.22 -3.29
C ALA A 205 -0.21 14.99 -4.05
N ALA A 206 -0.03 13.86 -3.33
CA ALA A 206 0.36 12.59 -3.94
C ALA A 206 0.05 11.40 -3.04
N PHE A 207 -0.06 10.21 -3.66
CA PHE A 207 0.07 8.90 -3.03
C PHE A 207 1.45 8.33 -3.36
N LEU A 208 2.07 7.68 -2.38
CA LEU A 208 3.43 7.15 -2.42
C LEU A 208 3.44 5.63 -2.20
N ASP A 209 4.54 4.97 -2.58
CA ASP A 209 4.85 3.59 -2.19
C ASP A 209 3.72 2.58 -2.45
N PRO A 210 3.26 2.44 -3.69
CA PRO A 210 2.12 1.61 -4.02
C PRO A 210 2.44 0.11 -3.93
N ALA A 211 1.41 -0.69 -3.65
CA ALA A 211 1.41 -2.16 -3.67
C ALA A 211 0.25 -2.68 -4.54
N ILE A 212 0.20 -2.26 -5.80
CA ILE A 212 -0.97 -2.35 -6.69
C ILE A 212 -1.38 -3.78 -7.03
N TYR A 213 -2.68 -3.98 -7.14
CA TYR A 213 -3.33 -5.15 -7.76
C TYR A 213 -4.82 -4.85 -7.96
N PHE A 214 -5.52 -5.73 -8.70
CA PHE A 214 -6.97 -5.69 -8.77
C PHE A 214 -7.58 -6.55 -7.66
N GLY A 215 -8.35 -5.94 -6.78
CA GLY A 215 -8.95 -6.55 -5.58
C GLY A 215 -10.34 -6.06 -5.26
N HIS A 216 -10.80 -6.33 -4.02
CA HIS A 216 -12.02 -5.76 -3.47
C HIS A 216 -11.74 -4.39 -2.85
N PRO A 217 -12.48 -3.32 -3.18
CA PRO A 217 -12.27 -2.00 -2.59
C PRO A 217 -12.24 -1.97 -1.06
N GLU A 218 -13.04 -2.81 -0.41
CA GLU A 218 -13.12 -2.86 1.06
C GLU A 218 -11.78 -3.21 1.74
N ILE A 219 -10.87 -3.95 1.08
CA ILE A 219 -9.57 -4.26 1.70
C ILE A 219 -8.71 -2.98 1.83
N GLU A 220 -8.78 -2.08 0.85
CA GLU A 220 -8.10 -0.80 0.92
C GLU A 220 -8.75 0.15 1.94
N LEU A 221 -10.08 0.25 1.93
CA LEU A 221 -10.81 1.00 2.95
C LEU A 221 -10.56 0.47 4.37
N ALA A 222 -10.47 -0.85 4.54
CA ALA A 222 -10.14 -1.45 5.83
C ALA A 222 -8.76 -1.00 6.30
N PHE A 223 -7.75 -1.03 5.43
CA PHE A 223 -6.40 -0.64 5.81
C PHE A 223 -6.33 0.82 6.27
N THR A 224 -7.08 1.74 5.65
CA THR A 224 -7.13 3.13 6.10
C THR A 224 -7.67 3.29 7.52
N THR A 225 -8.43 2.31 8.06
CA THR A 225 -8.92 2.35 9.45
C THR A 225 -7.88 1.97 10.50
N LEU A 226 -6.76 1.32 10.10
CA LEU A 226 -5.68 0.96 11.02
C LEU A 226 -4.67 2.09 11.22
N PHE A 227 -4.22 2.68 10.13
CA PHE A 227 -3.09 3.62 10.12
C PHE A 227 -3.35 4.86 9.26
N GLY A 228 -4.55 5.01 8.73
CA GLY A 228 -4.91 6.14 7.88
C GLY A 228 -5.14 7.43 8.66
N PRO A 229 -5.02 8.59 8.01
CA PRO A 229 -5.26 9.90 8.62
C PRO A 229 -6.74 10.31 8.53
N PHE A 230 -7.66 9.36 8.32
CA PHE A 230 -9.04 9.62 7.96
C PHE A 230 -10.01 9.43 9.12
N ASP A 231 -10.99 10.32 9.19
CA ASP A 231 -12.15 10.22 10.05
C ASP A 231 -13.44 9.95 9.24
N ARG A 232 -14.60 10.11 9.88
CA ARG A 232 -15.91 9.88 9.26
C ARG A 232 -16.11 10.68 7.97
N VAL A 233 -15.52 11.87 7.83
CA VAL A 233 -15.65 12.73 6.65
C VAL A 233 -15.19 12.03 5.37
N PHE A 234 -14.10 11.26 5.44
CA PHE A 234 -13.60 10.46 4.33
C PHE A 234 -14.58 9.34 3.95
N TYR A 235 -15.00 8.55 4.94
CA TYR A 235 -15.86 7.38 4.69
C TYR A 235 -17.26 7.78 4.21
N ASP A 236 -17.84 8.84 4.80
CA ASP A 236 -19.14 9.38 4.35
C ASP A 236 -19.04 9.82 2.87
N ARG A 237 -17.96 10.55 2.51
CA ARG A 237 -17.77 11.00 1.12
C ARG A 237 -17.52 9.84 0.16
N TYR A 238 -16.73 8.83 0.56
CA TYR A 238 -16.53 7.64 -0.26
C TYR A 238 -17.85 6.88 -0.47
N ALA A 239 -18.65 6.73 0.59
CA ALA A 239 -19.96 6.07 0.53
C ALA A 239 -20.96 6.80 -0.38
N GLU A 240 -20.94 8.14 -0.39
CA GLU A 240 -21.75 8.95 -1.32
C GLU A 240 -21.45 8.63 -2.80
N ILE A 241 -20.20 8.26 -3.14
CA ILE A 241 -19.75 8.08 -4.54
C ILE A 241 -19.82 6.61 -4.96
N ALA A 242 -19.29 5.70 -4.15
CA ALA A 242 -19.08 4.30 -4.51
C ALA A 242 -19.88 3.30 -3.64
N GLY A 243 -20.48 3.78 -2.56
CA GLY A 243 -21.13 2.93 -1.57
C GLY A 243 -20.12 2.26 -0.63
N ILE A 244 -20.59 1.98 0.60
CA ILE A 244 -19.95 1.07 1.56
C ILE A 244 -21.06 0.16 2.05
N ALA A 245 -20.94 -1.15 1.81
CA ALA A 245 -22.00 -2.09 2.16
C ALA A 245 -22.19 -2.20 3.68
N PRO A 246 -23.42 -2.38 4.20
CA PRO A 246 -23.68 -2.62 5.62
C PRO A 246 -22.83 -3.78 6.15
N GLY A 247 -22.39 -3.68 7.42
CA GLY A 247 -21.55 -4.69 8.06
C GLY A 247 -20.05 -4.53 7.81
N PHE A 248 -19.63 -3.56 6.97
CA PHE A 248 -18.20 -3.27 6.76
C PHE A 248 -17.51 -2.83 8.05
N PHE A 249 -18.03 -1.79 8.71
CA PHE A 249 -17.43 -1.24 9.94
C PHE A 249 -17.57 -2.18 11.15
N GLU A 250 -18.62 -2.98 11.18
CA GLU A 250 -18.94 -3.90 12.27
C GLU A 250 -18.01 -5.12 12.31
N LEU A 251 -17.62 -5.64 11.12
CA LEU A 251 -16.85 -6.88 11.07
C LEU A 251 -15.88 -6.97 9.87
N ARG A 252 -16.33 -6.69 8.63
CA ARG A 252 -15.53 -7.02 7.45
C ARG A 252 -14.19 -6.29 7.40
N LYS A 253 -14.13 -5.02 7.83
CA LYS A 253 -12.87 -4.28 7.92
C LYS A 253 -11.83 -4.99 8.79
N ASP A 254 -12.25 -5.64 9.88
CA ASP A 254 -11.32 -6.31 10.79
C ASP A 254 -10.79 -7.61 10.18
N ILE A 255 -11.61 -8.31 9.40
CA ILE A 255 -11.17 -9.51 8.65
C ILE A 255 -10.19 -9.12 7.54
N TYR A 256 -10.45 -8.07 6.78
CA TYR A 256 -9.51 -7.57 5.77
C TYR A 256 -8.21 -7.08 6.39
N ASN A 257 -8.29 -6.44 7.55
CA ASN A 257 -7.13 -5.95 8.30
C ASN A 257 -6.21 -7.04 8.85
N LEU A 258 -6.62 -8.31 8.85
CA LEU A 258 -5.70 -9.42 9.15
C LEU A 258 -4.51 -9.45 8.19
N TYR A 259 -4.72 -9.10 6.92
CA TYR A 259 -3.62 -9.08 5.94
C TYR A 259 -2.53 -8.06 6.31
N PRO A 260 -2.79 -6.76 6.42
CA PRO A 260 -1.78 -5.80 6.83
C PRO A 260 -1.25 -6.03 8.25
N LEU A 261 -2.06 -6.53 9.18
CA LEU A 261 -1.59 -6.89 10.52
C LEU A 261 -0.57 -8.04 10.48
N LEU A 262 -0.75 -9.03 9.61
CA LEU A 262 0.23 -10.10 9.40
C LEU A 262 1.51 -9.60 8.72
N VAL A 263 1.42 -8.65 7.77
CA VAL A 263 2.58 -7.95 7.20
C VAL A 263 3.36 -7.25 8.30
N HIS A 264 2.69 -6.45 9.13
CA HIS A 264 3.33 -5.73 10.23
C HIS A 264 3.88 -6.68 11.32
N LEU A 265 3.17 -7.74 11.63
CA LEU A 265 3.66 -8.78 12.56
C LEU A 265 4.96 -9.39 12.04
N HIS A 266 5.04 -9.70 10.75
CA HIS A 266 6.24 -10.26 10.12
C HIS A 266 7.40 -9.26 10.10
N LEU A 267 7.16 -8.00 9.80
CA LEU A 267 8.21 -6.98 9.67
C LEU A 267 8.64 -6.38 11.02
N PHE A 268 7.69 -6.05 11.88
CA PHE A 268 7.93 -5.20 13.06
C PHE A 268 7.72 -5.91 14.40
N GLY A 269 7.22 -7.16 14.42
CA GLY A 269 7.21 -7.99 15.62
C GLY A 269 5.87 -8.05 16.37
N SER A 270 5.95 -8.58 17.62
CA SER A 270 4.81 -9.12 18.37
C SER A 270 3.72 -8.11 18.78
N GLY A 271 3.97 -6.81 18.69
CA GLY A 271 2.96 -5.78 18.98
C GLY A 271 1.68 -5.92 18.14
N TYR A 272 1.79 -6.52 16.95
CA TYR A 272 0.67 -6.74 16.03
C TYR A 272 -0.07 -8.07 16.21
N LEU A 273 0.37 -8.94 17.14
CA LEU A 273 -0.27 -10.23 17.37
C LEU A 273 -1.62 -10.08 18.10
N ARG A 274 -1.70 -9.17 19.08
CA ARG A 274 -2.91 -8.99 19.90
C ARG A 274 -4.18 -8.64 19.07
N PRO A 275 -4.16 -7.70 18.13
CA PRO A 275 -5.32 -7.44 17.28
C PRO A 275 -5.77 -8.67 16.48
N ILE A 276 -4.81 -9.47 15.98
CA ILE A 276 -5.11 -10.71 15.24
C ILE A 276 -5.84 -11.72 16.13
N THR A 277 -5.28 -12.01 17.33
CA THR A 277 -5.89 -12.99 18.23
C THR A 277 -7.22 -12.52 18.79
N ALA A 278 -7.38 -11.23 19.10
CA ALA A 278 -8.64 -10.65 19.56
C ALA A 278 -9.78 -10.80 18.53
N LEU A 279 -9.47 -10.62 17.24
CA LEU A 279 -10.47 -10.88 16.19
C LEU A 279 -10.84 -12.36 16.14
N LEU A 280 -9.86 -13.25 16.18
CA LEU A 280 -10.10 -14.69 16.17
C LEU A 280 -10.95 -15.14 17.38
N ASP A 281 -10.73 -14.57 18.56
CA ASP A 281 -11.56 -14.79 19.75
C ASP A 281 -13.00 -14.34 19.54
N ARG A 282 -13.20 -13.14 18.99
CA ARG A 282 -14.53 -12.59 18.66
C ARG A 282 -15.30 -13.46 17.65
N LEU A 283 -14.61 -14.16 16.76
CA LEU A 283 -15.21 -15.07 15.77
C LEU A 283 -15.41 -16.49 16.31
N GLY A 284 -14.98 -16.80 17.54
CA GLY A 284 -15.09 -18.14 18.12
C GLY A 284 -14.20 -19.19 17.46
N LEU A 285 -13.03 -18.76 16.98
CA LEU A 285 -12.08 -19.61 16.25
C LEU A 285 -10.89 -20.07 17.11
#